data_dd2ebe316d0a1e8631abd178857eb8c0
#
_entry.id   dd2ebe316d0a1e8631abd178857eb8c0
#
_cell.length_a   1.000
_cell.length_b   1.000
_cell.length_c   1.000
_cell.angle_alpha   90.00
_cell.angle_beta   90.00
_cell.angle_gamma   90.00
#
_symmetry.space_group_name_H-M   'P 1'
#
loop_
_entity.id
_entity.type
_entity.pdbx_description
1 polymer ?
#
loop_
_entity_poly.entity_id
_entity_poly.type
_entity_poly.pdbx_seq_one_letter_code
_entity_poly.pdbx_strand_id
1 'polypeptide(L)'
;MGILTIKNCGFWVDLPPKTTSPPSLASNLXLPSLSLISLRWPVAHLKYKDTNIKQEEEEEEGRERARRVEMKSHMVWFLFLASFLSVFPAPSSESMVRHYKFNVVMKNITRLCSSKPTVTVNGRYPGPTIYAREDDTLLIKVVNHVKYNVSIHWHGVRQVRTGWADGPAYITQCPIQPGQVYTYNYTLTGQRGTLWWHAHILWLRATVYGAIVILPKRGVPYPFPKPDHEKVIVLGEWWKSDTENVINEALKSGLAPNVSDAHMINGRPGLAKNCSSDQGYKLSVKNGKTYLLRLVNAALNEELFFKVAGHLFTVVEVDAVYVKPFKIDTIVIAPGQTTNVLLTASKSTGKYLVTASPFMDSPIAVDNVTATATVHYSGTLSSSPTILTLPPPQNATSVATNFTNSLRSLNSKKYPALVPTTIDHHLFFTVGLGLNPCPTCKAGNGSRVVASINNVTFVMPKIALLPAHYFNISGVFTPDFPKNPPHVFNYSGGSVTNMATETGTRLYKLPYNATVQLVLQDTGIIAPENHPIHLHGYNFFEVGRGLGNFNPKKDPNNFNLVDPVERNTIGVPSGGWVVIRFRADNPGVWFMHCHLEVHTTWGLKMAFLVENGKGPNQSILPPPKDFPKC
;
A
#
# COMPACT_ATOMS: atom_id res chain seq x y z
N MET A 1 -9.51 54.84 1.12
CA MET A 1 -10.48 55.68 0.43
C MET A 1 -10.68 55.15 -0.97
N GLY A 2 -11.91 54.79 -1.31
CA GLY A 2 -12.29 54.34 -2.63
C GLY A 2 -13.10 53.03 -2.60
N ILE A 3 -14.36 53.18 -2.18
CA ILE A 3 -15.39 52.14 -2.24
C ILE A 3 -15.99 52.16 -3.65
N LEU A 4 -16.07 51.05 -4.32
CA LEU A 4 -16.90 50.90 -5.51
C LEU A 4 -17.81 49.69 -5.36
N THR A 5 -19.07 50.00 -5.18
CA THR A 5 -20.22 49.08 -5.16
C THR A 5 -20.71 48.86 -6.58
N ILE A 6 -20.96 47.63 -7.00
CA ILE A 6 -21.77 47.33 -8.19
C ILE A 6 -22.88 46.35 -7.81
N LYS A 7 -24.10 46.77 -8.18
CA LYS A 7 -25.38 46.10 -7.91
C LYS A 7 -25.72 44.96 -8.88
N ASN A 8 -26.47 44.03 -8.32
CA ASN A 8 -27.36 42.97 -8.83
C ASN A 8 -27.82 43.02 -10.27
N CYS A 9 -27.81 41.85 -10.91
CA CYS A 9 -28.83 41.45 -11.88
C CYS A 9 -29.22 40.00 -11.63
N GLY A 10 -30.45 39.80 -11.20
CA GLY A 10 -31.05 38.48 -11.00
C GLY A 10 -31.78 38.00 -12.25
N PHE A 11 -31.74 36.70 -12.47
CA PHE A 11 -32.66 36.03 -13.40
C PHE A 11 -33.31 34.86 -12.66
N TRP A 12 -34.65 34.88 -12.71
CA TRP A 12 -35.52 33.81 -12.23
C TRP A 12 -35.79 32.84 -13.41
N VAL A 13 -35.79 31.54 -13.15
CA VAL A 13 -36.34 30.53 -14.05
C VAL A 13 -37.28 29.66 -13.23
N ASP A 14 -38.54 29.64 -13.68
CA ASP A 14 -39.64 28.90 -13.08
C ASP A 14 -39.54 27.40 -13.32
N LEU A 15 -39.87 26.63 -12.27
CA LEU A 15 -40.07 25.18 -12.32
C LEU A 15 -41.58 24.88 -12.27
N PRO A 16 -42.11 23.97 -13.11
CA PRO A 16 -43.52 23.56 -12.99
C PRO A 16 -43.70 22.39 -12.01
N PRO A 17 -44.94 22.18 -11.50
CA PRO A 17 -45.19 21.36 -10.30
C PRO A 17 -45.36 19.87 -10.57
N LYS A 18 -45.21 19.12 -9.50
CA LYS A 18 -45.38 17.67 -9.40
C LYS A 18 -46.80 17.22 -9.66
N THR A 19 -46.98 16.11 -10.38
CA THR A 19 -48.25 15.38 -10.43
C THR A 19 -48.07 13.92 -10.00
N THR A 20 -49.08 13.48 -9.33
CA THR A 20 -49.39 12.30 -8.54
C THR A 20 -49.39 10.97 -9.33
N SER A 21 -49.16 9.89 -8.59
CA SER A 21 -49.18 8.49 -9.00
C SER A 21 -50.59 7.94 -9.32
N PRO A 22 -50.72 6.96 -10.25
CA PRO A 22 -51.99 6.27 -10.48
C PRO A 22 -52.04 4.86 -9.86
N PRO A 23 -53.27 4.28 -9.79
CA PRO A 23 -53.53 3.07 -9.00
C PRO A 23 -53.40 1.75 -9.80
N SER A 24 -53.32 0.67 -9.04
CA SER A 24 -53.29 -0.72 -9.47
C SER A 24 -54.57 -1.18 -10.16
N LEU A 25 -54.47 -2.00 -11.21
CA LEU A 25 -55.60 -2.81 -11.74
C LEU A 25 -55.10 -4.23 -12.01
N ALA A 26 -55.72 -5.15 -11.28
CA ALA A 26 -55.69 -6.59 -11.52
C ALA A 26 -56.83 -6.92 -12.52
N SER A 27 -56.59 -7.77 -13.51
CA SER A 27 -57.68 -8.40 -14.27
C SER A 27 -57.31 -9.84 -14.64
N ASN A 28 -58.19 -10.72 -14.22
CA ASN A 28 -58.32 -12.13 -14.54
C ASN A 28 -58.65 -12.36 -16.02
N LEU A 29 -58.11 -13.42 -16.63
CA LEU A 29 -58.63 -13.97 -17.90
C LEU A 29 -58.78 -15.47 -17.80
N UNK A 30 -59.96 -16.00 -17.89
CA UNK A 30 -60.32 -17.15 -17.78
C UNK A 30 -60.32 -17.81 -18.99
N LEU A 31 -60.14 -18.95 -19.03
CA LEU A 31 -60.21 -19.98 -20.07
C LEU A 31 -61.64 -20.40 -20.36
N PRO A 32 -62.06 -20.53 -21.63
CA PRO A 32 -63.37 -21.09 -21.94
C PRO A 32 -63.26 -22.61 -22.14
N SER A 33 -64.21 -23.32 -21.54
CA SER A 33 -64.50 -24.75 -21.70
C SER A 33 -65.15 -25.04 -23.05
N LEU A 34 -64.69 -26.06 -23.74
CA LEU A 34 -65.36 -26.60 -24.94
C LEU A 34 -66.01 -27.97 -24.62
N SER A 35 -67.29 -28.04 -24.92
CA SER A 35 -68.18 -29.18 -24.70
C SER A 35 -68.03 -30.27 -25.77
N LEU A 36 -68.25 -31.51 -25.34
CA LEU A 36 -68.33 -32.74 -26.13
C LEU A 36 -69.51 -32.71 -27.10
N ILE A 37 -69.23 -33.05 -28.37
CA ILE A 37 -70.27 -33.48 -29.34
C ILE A 37 -69.93 -34.91 -29.73
N SER A 38 -70.87 -35.84 -29.40
CA SER A 38 -70.83 -37.24 -29.80
C SER A 38 -71.40 -37.41 -31.22
N LEU A 39 -70.67 -38.07 -32.08
CA LEU A 39 -71.20 -38.57 -33.37
C LEU A 39 -70.84 -40.06 -33.49
N ARG A 40 -71.92 -40.89 -33.55
CA ARG A 40 -71.86 -42.31 -33.88
C ARG A 40 -71.79 -42.51 -35.38
N TRP A 41 -70.91 -43.37 -35.85
CA TRP A 41 -71.02 -44.01 -37.17
C TRP A 41 -70.68 -45.52 -37.07
N PRO A 42 -71.14 -46.35 -38.02
CA PRO A 42 -71.34 -47.80 -37.75
C PRO A 42 -70.15 -48.66 -38.13
N VAL A 43 -70.23 -49.86 -37.53
CA VAL A 43 -69.25 -50.96 -37.66
C VAL A 43 -69.33 -51.56 -39.07
N ALA A 44 -68.20 -51.64 -39.77
CA ALA A 44 -67.99 -52.53 -40.91
C ALA A 44 -66.75 -53.32 -40.69
N HIS A 45 -66.86 -54.64 -40.72
CA HIS A 45 -65.77 -55.59 -40.58
C HIS A 45 -64.71 -55.40 -41.67
N LEU A 46 -63.43 -55.43 -41.28
CA LEU A 46 -62.32 -55.82 -42.12
C LEU A 46 -61.31 -56.58 -41.28
N LYS A 47 -61.37 -57.90 -41.39
CA LYS A 47 -60.27 -58.80 -41.04
C LYS A 47 -59.20 -58.67 -42.12
N TYR A 48 -58.19 -57.85 -41.86
CA TYR A 48 -56.88 -57.96 -42.54
C TYR A 48 -55.94 -56.86 -42.02
N LYS A 49 -55.21 -57.11 -40.91
CA LYS A 49 -53.98 -56.34 -40.58
C LYS A 49 -53.32 -56.73 -39.27
N ASP A 50 -53.39 -58.01 -38.88
CA ASP A 50 -52.79 -58.42 -37.61
C ASP A 50 -51.32 -58.83 -37.69
N THR A 51 -50.73 -58.91 -38.90
CA THR A 51 -49.33 -59.33 -39.05
C THR A 51 -48.36 -58.15 -39.10
N ASN A 52 -48.76 -56.98 -39.65
CA ASN A 52 -47.87 -55.85 -39.76
C ASN A 52 -47.70 -55.06 -38.45
N ILE A 53 -48.69 -55.06 -37.59
CA ILE A 53 -48.64 -54.33 -36.29
C ILE A 53 -47.62 -54.99 -35.35
N LYS A 54 -47.60 -56.31 -35.32
CA LYS A 54 -46.63 -57.04 -34.47
C LYS A 54 -45.17 -56.85 -34.95
N GLN A 55 -44.95 -56.69 -36.26
CA GLN A 55 -43.60 -56.46 -36.80
C GLN A 55 -43.16 -55.02 -36.50
N GLU A 56 -44.02 -54.02 -36.55
CA GLU A 56 -43.72 -52.63 -36.22
C GLU A 56 -43.45 -52.47 -34.70
N GLU A 57 -44.22 -53.19 -33.85
CA GLU A 57 -44.01 -53.21 -32.42
C GLU A 57 -42.69 -53.87 -32.02
N GLU A 58 -42.29 -55.01 -32.66
CA GLU A 58 -41.00 -55.65 -32.43
C GLU A 58 -39.80 -54.81 -32.92
N GLU A 59 -39.98 -54.08 -34.03
CA GLU A 59 -38.95 -53.13 -34.50
C GLU A 59 -38.82 -51.90 -33.60
N GLU A 60 -39.92 -51.40 -33.05
CA GLU A 60 -39.90 -50.28 -32.14
C GLU A 60 -39.30 -50.65 -30.77
N GLU A 61 -39.65 -51.85 -30.23
CA GLU A 61 -38.97 -52.40 -29.05
C GLU A 61 -37.49 -52.65 -29.26
N GLY A 62 -37.14 -53.12 -30.44
CA GLY A 62 -35.73 -53.28 -30.85
C GLY A 62 -34.95 -51.95 -30.87
N ARG A 63 -35.59 -50.90 -31.43
CA ARG A 63 -35.00 -49.56 -31.47
C ARG A 63 -34.92 -48.93 -30.05
N GLU A 64 -35.94 -49.12 -29.24
CA GLU A 64 -35.85 -48.65 -27.82
C GLU A 64 -34.79 -49.40 -27.01
N ARG A 65 -34.64 -50.71 -27.21
CA ARG A 65 -33.55 -51.48 -26.58
C ARG A 65 -32.18 -50.98 -27.03
N ALA A 66 -32.01 -50.74 -28.31
CA ALA A 66 -30.77 -50.18 -28.83
C ALA A 66 -30.46 -48.78 -28.26
N ARG A 67 -31.46 -47.89 -28.20
CA ARG A 67 -31.35 -46.56 -27.57
C ARG A 67 -31.00 -46.65 -26.09
N ARG A 68 -31.59 -47.63 -25.35
CA ARG A 68 -31.28 -47.82 -23.93
C ARG A 68 -29.85 -48.38 -23.73
N VAL A 69 -29.36 -49.21 -24.62
CA VAL A 69 -27.97 -49.69 -24.56
C VAL A 69 -26.98 -48.56 -24.89
N GLU A 70 -27.30 -47.78 -25.90
CA GLU A 70 -26.47 -46.60 -26.27
C GLU A 70 -26.44 -45.57 -25.14
N MET A 71 -27.58 -45.28 -24.52
CA MET A 71 -27.68 -44.33 -23.41
C MET A 71 -26.93 -44.88 -22.18
N LYS A 72 -26.99 -46.16 -21.90
CA LYS A 72 -26.21 -46.78 -20.81
C LYS A 72 -24.72 -46.74 -21.11
N SER A 73 -24.32 -46.94 -22.35
CA SER A 73 -22.92 -46.82 -22.79
C SER A 73 -22.42 -45.41 -22.61
N HIS A 74 -23.18 -44.38 -23.03
CA HIS A 74 -22.80 -42.98 -22.84
C HIS A 74 -22.74 -42.58 -21.36
N MET A 75 -23.65 -43.12 -20.55
CA MET A 75 -23.64 -42.85 -19.11
C MET A 75 -22.42 -43.49 -18.42
N VAL A 76 -22.05 -44.71 -18.83
CA VAL A 76 -20.83 -45.36 -18.33
C VAL A 76 -19.59 -44.58 -18.76
N TRP A 77 -19.52 -44.12 -20.02
CA TRP A 77 -18.45 -43.26 -20.49
C TRP A 77 -18.37 -41.92 -19.73
N PHE A 78 -19.51 -41.32 -19.45
CA PHE A 78 -19.57 -40.07 -18.66
C PHE A 78 -19.09 -40.32 -17.21
N LEU A 79 -19.49 -41.42 -16.61
CA LEU A 79 -19.05 -41.80 -15.24
C LEU A 79 -17.55 -42.15 -15.24
N PHE A 80 -17.05 -42.79 -16.29
CA PHE A 80 -15.60 -43.06 -16.44
C PHE A 80 -14.82 -41.74 -16.62
N LEU A 81 -15.32 -40.84 -17.45
CA LEU A 81 -14.70 -39.55 -17.67
C LEU A 81 -14.72 -38.69 -16.37
N ALA A 82 -15.83 -38.72 -15.66
CA ALA A 82 -15.98 -38.00 -14.38
C ALA A 82 -15.05 -38.59 -13.30
N SER A 83 -14.93 -39.92 -13.25
CA SER A 83 -14.01 -40.57 -12.29
C SER A 83 -12.55 -40.32 -12.70
N PHE A 84 -12.24 -40.28 -13.98
CA PHE A 84 -10.87 -39.97 -14.48
C PHE A 84 -10.51 -38.51 -14.14
N LEU A 85 -11.45 -37.57 -14.27
CA LEU A 85 -11.25 -36.17 -13.90
C LEU A 85 -11.13 -35.96 -12.37
N SER A 86 -11.73 -36.84 -11.57
CA SER A 86 -11.64 -36.75 -10.11
C SER A 86 -10.35 -37.38 -9.55
N VAL A 87 -9.64 -38.18 -10.34
CA VAL A 87 -8.36 -38.80 -9.92
C VAL A 87 -7.18 -37.85 -10.16
N PHE A 88 -7.32 -36.85 -11.06
CA PHE A 88 -6.29 -35.84 -11.20
C PHE A 88 -6.56 -34.73 -10.18
N PRO A 89 -5.75 -34.61 -9.11
CA PRO A 89 -5.91 -33.48 -8.22
C PRO A 89 -5.77 -32.19 -9.06
N ALA A 90 -6.72 -31.28 -8.91
CA ALA A 90 -6.57 -29.94 -9.47
C ALA A 90 -5.15 -29.49 -9.11
N PRO A 91 -4.37 -28.92 -10.06
CA PRO A 91 -3.00 -28.54 -9.77
C PRO A 91 -3.00 -27.68 -8.53
N SER A 92 -2.53 -28.23 -7.43
CA SER A 92 -2.33 -27.48 -6.20
C SER A 92 -1.49 -26.27 -6.59
N SER A 93 -1.92 -25.09 -6.23
CA SER A 93 -1.14 -23.88 -6.42
C SER A 93 0.07 -24.00 -5.48
N GLU A 94 1.06 -24.80 -5.90
CA GLU A 94 2.27 -24.99 -5.12
C GLU A 94 2.94 -23.65 -4.88
N SER A 95 3.10 -23.29 -3.61
CA SER A 95 3.95 -22.21 -3.20
C SER A 95 5.39 -22.55 -3.57
N MET A 96 6.14 -21.60 -4.10
CA MET A 96 7.51 -21.82 -4.54
C MET A 96 8.49 -21.14 -3.62
N VAL A 97 9.66 -21.73 -3.46
CA VAL A 97 10.80 -21.06 -2.83
C VAL A 97 11.54 -20.27 -3.92
N ARG A 98 11.67 -18.96 -3.70
CA ARG A 98 12.35 -18.07 -4.65
C ARG A 98 13.65 -17.56 -4.04
N HIS A 99 14.72 -17.69 -4.79
CA HIS A 99 16.06 -17.31 -4.37
C HIS A 99 16.47 -15.99 -5.03
N TYR A 100 16.91 -15.03 -4.21
CA TYR A 100 17.47 -13.77 -4.68
C TYR A 100 18.83 -13.55 -4.02
N LYS A 101 19.73 -12.86 -4.74
CA LYS A 101 21.02 -12.43 -4.21
C LYS A 101 21.15 -10.93 -4.38
N PHE A 102 21.37 -10.23 -3.28
CA PHE A 102 21.56 -8.79 -3.23
C PHE A 102 23.02 -8.51 -2.83
N ASN A 103 23.83 -8.13 -3.80
CA ASN A 103 25.19 -7.62 -3.54
C ASN A 103 25.08 -6.13 -3.33
N VAL A 104 25.28 -5.66 -2.10
CA VAL A 104 25.28 -4.24 -1.77
C VAL A 104 26.67 -3.73 -2.12
N VAL A 105 26.77 -2.86 -3.14
CA VAL A 105 28.04 -2.44 -3.74
C VAL A 105 28.04 -0.94 -4.02
N MET A 106 29.23 -0.33 -4.03
CA MET A 106 29.41 1.04 -4.51
C MET A 106 29.40 1.05 -6.04
N LYS A 107 28.73 2.06 -6.61
CA LYS A 107 28.76 2.32 -8.05
C LYS A 107 28.67 3.83 -8.28
N ASN A 108 29.43 4.34 -9.25
CA ASN A 108 29.30 5.74 -9.66
C ASN A 108 27.99 5.91 -10.45
N ILE A 109 27.14 6.81 -9.98
CA ILE A 109 25.85 7.16 -10.60
C ILE A 109 25.90 8.65 -10.96
N THR A 110 25.58 8.97 -12.21
CA THR A 110 25.53 10.36 -12.71
C THR A 110 24.08 10.82 -12.77
N ARG A 111 23.75 11.92 -12.08
CA ARG A 111 22.48 12.64 -12.14
C ARG A 111 22.74 14.13 -12.02
N LEU A 112 21.94 14.94 -12.69
CA LEU A 112 22.06 16.40 -12.68
C LEU A 112 23.48 16.83 -13.09
N CYS A 113 24.07 16.13 -14.08
CA CYS A 113 25.42 16.32 -14.59
C CYS A 113 26.54 16.17 -13.54
N SER A 114 26.22 15.57 -12.39
CA SER A 114 27.18 15.30 -11.31
C SER A 114 27.25 13.79 -11.06
N SER A 115 28.47 13.26 -10.95
CA SER A 115 28.71 11.84 -10.67
C SER A 115 29.20 11.65 -9.24
N LYS A 116 28.60 10.69 -8.52
CA LYS A 116 29.06 10.37 -7.15
C LYS A 116 29.06 8.86 -6.91
N PRO A 117 29.98 8.37 -6.03
CA PRO A 117 29.88 6.99 -5.54
C PRO A 117 28.59 6.82 -4.76
N THR A 118 27.82 5.79 -5.09
CA THR A 118 26.48 5.58 -4.57
C THR A 118 26.34 4.11 -4.14
N VAL A 119 25.77 3.89 -2.96
CA VAL A 119 25.44 2.53 -2.50
C VAL A 119 24.26 2.02 -3.33
N THR A 120 24.42 0.84 -3.92
CA THR A 120 23.42 0.24 -4.82
C THR A 120 23.26 -1.25 -4.52
N VAL A 121 22.17 -1.85 -4.98
CA VAL A 121 22.02 -3.30 -4.97
C VAL A 121 22.24 -3.84 -6.39
N ASN A 122 23.19 -4.75 -6.53
CA ASN A 122 23.58 -5.38 -7.81
C ASN A 122 23.95 -4.31 -8.87
N GLY A 123 24.52 -3.17 -8.42
CA GLY A 123 24.94 -2.08 -9.31
C GLY A 123 23.77 -1.34 -9.98
N ARG A 124 22.55 -1.45 -9.46
CA ARG A 124 21.34 -0.82 -10.04
C ARG A 124 20.78 0.26 -9.12
N TYR A 125 20.26 1.34 -9.74
CA TYR A 125 19.54 2.42 -9.08
C TYR A 125 18.34 2.85 -9.95
N PRO A 126 17.09 2.71 -9.51
CA PRO A 126 16.69 1.92 -8.32
C PRO A 126 17.16 0.48 -8.40
N GLY A 127 17.17 -0.21 -7.27
CA GLY A 127 17.57 -1.60 -7.15
C GLY A 127 16.62 -2.57 -7.86
N PRO A 128 16.92 -3.88 -7.84
CA PRO A 128 16.12 -4.86 -8.58
C PRO A 128 14.70 -5.01 -8.02
N THR A 129 13.72 -5.22 -8.92
CA THR A 129 12.37 -5.60 -8.53
C THR A 129 12.33 -7.10 -8.20
N ILE A 130 11.75 -7.43 -7.06
CA ILE A 130 11.46 -8.81 -6.66
C ILE A 130 10.08 -9.19 -7.24
N TYR A 131 9.99 -10.36 -7.87
CA TYR A 131 8.74 -10.92 -8.36
C TYR A 131 8.43 -12.22 -7.63
N ALA A 132 7.26 -12.31 -7.02
CA ALA A 132 6.81 -13.49 -6.31
C ALA A 132 5.31 -13.67 -6.48
N ARG A 133 4.76 -14.73 -5.94
CA ARG A 133 3.32 -14.94 -5.82
C ARG A 133 2.92 -15.04 -4.36
N GLU A 134 1.66 -14.79 -4.12
CA GLU A 134 1.03 -15.04 -2.82
C GLU A 134 1.41 -16.44 -2.33
N ASP A 135 1.87 -16.51 -1.09
CA ASP A 135 2.35 -17.69 -0.36
C ASP A 135 3.70 -18.26 -0.83
N ASP A 136 4.39 -17.62 -1.80
CA ASP A 136 5.79 -17.99 -2.08
C ASP A 136 6.68 -17.65 -0.87
N THR A 137 7.70 -18.48 -0.65
CA THR A 137 8.76 -18.23 0.33
C THR A 137 9.94 -17.56 -0.38
N LEU A 138 10.45 -16.48 0.21
CA LEU A 138 11.59 -15.76 -0.32
C LEU A 138 12.83 -16.05 0.52
N LEU A 139 13.90 -16.46 -0.16
CA LEU A 139 15.24 -16.61 0.40
C LEU A 139 16.13 -15.55 -0.27
N ILE A 140 16.42 -14.46 0.47
CA ILE A 140 17.16 -13.34 -0.10
C ILE A 140 18.48 -13.19 0.62
N LYS A 141 19.55 -13.63 -0.06
CA LYS A 141 20.91 -13.56 0.45
C LYS A 141 21.48 -12.16 0.20
N VAL A 142 21.71 -11.40 1.27
CA VAL A 142 22.31 -10.06 1.20
C VAL A 142 23.79 -10.18 1.56
N VAL A 143 24.64 -9.70 0.66
CA VAL A 143 26.09 -9.66 0.83
C VAL A 143 26.53 -8.20 0.90
N ASN A 144 27.11 -7.80 2.02
CA ASN A 144 27.53 -6.41 2.22
C ASN A 144 28.99 -6.23 1.77
N HIS A 145 29.17 -5.59 0.62
CA HIS A 145 30.49 -5.26 0.06
C HIS A 145 30.90 -3.78 0.29
N VAL A 146 30.07 -3.00 1.04
CA VAL A 146 30.35 -1.60 1.27
C VAL A 146 30.91 -1.37 2.68
N LYS A 147 31.46 -0.19 2.92
CA LYS A 147 32.03 0.18 4.22
C LYS A 147 30.99 0.50 5.30
N TYR A 148 29.72 0.62 4.89
CA TYR A 148 28.61 0.93 5.80
C TYR A 148 27.98 -0.34 6.34
N ASN A 149 27.43 -0.28 7.54
CA ASN A 149 26.52 -1.28 8.04
C ASN A 149 25.23 -1.29 7.20
N VAL A 150 24.65 -2.47 6.96
CA VAL A 150 23.47 -2.62 6.08
C VAL A 150 22.41 -3.45 6.78
N SER A 151 21.16 -3.07 6.66
CA SER A 151 20.00 -3.94 6.92
C SER A 151 18.94 -3.65 5.86
N ILE A 152 18.17 -4.66 5.50
CA ILE A 152 17.12 -4.52 4.46
C ILE A 152 15.78 -4.88 5.08
N HIS A 153 14.81 -3.99 4.91
CA HIS A 153 13.41 -4.19 5.32
C HIS A 153 12.54 -4.46 4.10
N TRP A 154 11.56 -5.31 4.29
CA TRP A 154 10.58 -5.72 3.27
C TRP A 154 9.26 -5.03 3.62
N HIS A 155 9.16 -3.76 3.24
CA HIS A 155 8.13 -2.84 3.68
C HIS A 155 6.73 -3.34 3.33
N GLY A 156 5.90 -3.49 4.36
CA GLY A 156 4.53 -3.98 4.25
C GLY A 156 4.40 -5.50 4.25
N VAL A 157 5.51 -6.25 4.24
CA VAL A 157 5.44 -7.72 4.39
C VAL A 157 5.14 -8.04 5.86
N ARG A 158 4.11 -8.86 6.10
CA ARG A 158 3.64 -9.15 7.46
C ARG A 158 4.64 -9.93 8.31
N GLN A 159 5.59 -10.65 7.70
CA GLN A 159 6.60 -11.42 8.43
C GLN A 159 5.96 -12.33 9.51
N VAL A 160 4.92 -13.08 9.12
CA VAL A 160 4.14 -13.88 10.07
C VAL A 160 5.05 -14.88 10.80
N ARG A 161 5.27 -14.64 12.10
CA ARG A 161 6.17 -15.40 13.00
C ARG A 161 7.65 -15.35 12.60
N THR A 162 8.02 -14.59 11.54
CA THR A 162 9.40 -14.49 11.05
C THR A 162 9.99 -13.09 11.30
N GLY A 163 9.73 -12.50 12.47
CA GLY A 163 10.24 -11.18 12.84
C GLY A 163 11.76 -11.01 12.67
N TRP A 164 12.52 -12.10 12.74
CA TRP A 164 13.96 -12.11 12.49
C TRP A 164 14.33 -11.66 11.08
N ALA A 165 13.39 -11.77 10.12
CA ALA A 165 13.59 -11.37 8.75
C ALA A 165 13.00 -9.98 8.43
N ASP A 166 12.45 -9.26 9.41
CA ASP A 166 11.83 -7.95 9.18
C ASP A 166 12.86 -6.87 8.78
N GLY A 167 14.01 -6.83 9.43
CA GLY A 167 15.16 -6.09 8.93
C GLY A 167 15.56 -4.78 9.58
N PRO A 168 14.72 -4.02 10.32
CA PRO A 168 15.16 -2.73 10.86
C PRO A 168 16.28 -2.92 11.89
N ALA A 169 17.39 -2.16 11.64
CA ALA A 169 18.59 -2.26 12.45
C ALA A 169 18.31 -1.89 13.91
N TYR A 170 18.81 -2.71 14.84
CA TYR A 170 18.67 -2.57 16.29
C TYR A 170 17.23 -2.69 16.80
N ILE A 171 16.26 -2.99 15.92
CA ILE A 171 14.89 -3.34 16.33
C ILE A 171 14.74 -4.87 16.27
N THR A 172 14.76 -5.44 15.06
CA THR A 172 14.61 -6.90 14.92
C THR A 172 15.94 -7.62 14.72
N GLN A 173 16.99 -6.93 14.26
CA GLN A 173 18.31 -7.52 14.05
C GLN A 173 19.42 -6.49 14.25
N CYS A 174 20.65 -6.98 14.41
CA CYS A 174 21.82 -6.13 14.25
C CYS A 174 22.19 -6.01 12.78
N PRO A 175 22.83 -4.92 12.36
CA PRO A 175 23.12 -4.76 10.94
C PRO A 175 24.16 -5.75 10.42
N ILE A 176 24.12 -6.03 9.13
CA ILE A 176 25.10 -6.82 8.39
C ILE A 176 26.34 -5.94 8.23
N GLN A 177 27.42 -6.29 8.89
CA GLN A 177 28.66 -5.51 8.88
C GLN A 177 29.39 -5.64 7.53
N PRO A 178 30.34 -4.75 7.22
CA PRO A 178 31.19 -4.89 6.00
C PRO A 178 31.78 -6.29 5.86
N GLY A 179 31.65 -6.89 4.69
CA GLY A 179 32.13 -8.25 4.40
C GLY A 179 31.23 -9.37 4.84
N GLN A 180 30.19 -9.09 5.64
CA GLN A 180 29.28 -10.12 6.16
C GLN A 180 28.11 -10.41 5.21
N VAL A 181 27.41 -11.51 5.53
CA VAL A 181 26.30 -12.04 4.76
C VAL A 181 25.17 -12.41 5.71
N TYR A 182 23.91 -12.16 5.27
CA TYR A 182 22.73 -12.65 5.98
C TYR A 182 21.67 -13.08 4.95
N THR A 183 20.95 -14.17 5.23
CA THR A 183 19.88 -14.66 4.37
C THR A 183 18.52 -14.45 5.04
N TYR A 184 17.75 -13.50 4.52
CA TYR A 184 16.37 -13.28 4.92
C TYR A 184 15.50 -14.40 4.38
N ASN A 185 14.70 -15.02 5.27
CA ASN A 185 13.83 -16.16 4.95
C ASN A 185 12.44 -15.86 5.48
N TYR A 186 11.46 -15.71 4.59
CA TYR A 186 10.08 -15.40 4.98
C TYR A 186 9.10 -15.79 3.89
N THR A 187 7.83 -16.00 4.27
CA THR A 187 6.74 -16.36 3.35
C THR A 187 5.79 -15.17 3.20
N LEU A 188 5.32 -14.94 1.97
CA LEU A 188 4.37 -13.87 1.63
C LEU A 188 2.93 -14.33 1.95
N THR A 189 2.65 -14.58 3.23
CA THR A 189 1.44 -15.24 3.70
C THR A 189 0.19 -14.40 3.43
N GLY A 190 -0.62 -14.85 2.45
CA GLY A 190 -1.91 -14.22 2.15
C GLY A 190 -1.80 -12.80 1.57
N GLN A 191 -0.62 -12.37 1.11
CA GLN A 191 -0.41 -11.03 0.56
C GLN A 191 -0.23 -11.07 -0.95
N ARG A 192 -0.80 -10.09 -1.65
CA ARG A 192 -0.71 -9.92 -3.10
C ARG A 192 -0.85 -8.45 -3.46
N GLY A 193 -0.07 -8.00 -4.45
CA GLY A 193 -0.08 -6.60 -4.88
C GLY A 193 1.32 -6.03 -5.02
N THR A 194 1.47 -4.75 -4.71
CA THR A 194 2.76 -4.07 -4.77
C THR A 194 3.18 -3.63 -3.38
N LEU A 195 4.35 -4.10 -2.97
CA LEU A 195 5.09 -3.62 -1.81
C LEU A 195 6.47 -3.18 -2.29
N TRP A 196 7.41 -2.94 -1.36
CA TRP A 196 8.76 -2.54 -1.74
C TRP A 196 9.76 -2.94 -0.65
N TRP A 197 11.04 -2.83 -0.96
CA TRP A 197 12.12 -3.14 -0.02
C TRP A 197 13.10 -1.97 0.01
N HIS A 198 13.73 -1.77 1.17
CA HIS A 198 14.72 -0.69 1.30
C HIS A 198 15.68 -0.94 2.45
N ALA A 199 16.81 -0.25 2.41
CA ALA A 199 17.72 -0.22 3.57
C ALA A 199 16.99 0.39 4.76
N HIS A 200 17.16 -0.19 5.94
CA HIS A 200 16.53 0.29 7.16
C HIS A 200 17.58 0.58 8.23
N ILE A 201 18.56 1.37 7.84
CA ILE A 201 19.62 1.87 8.70
C ILE A 201 20.12 3.21 8.14
N LEU A 202 20.08 4.25 8.95
CA LEU A 202 20.54 5.58 8.58
C LEU A 202 19.85 6.06 7.27
N TRP A 203 20.53 6.90 6.48
CA TRP A 203 19.96 7.44 5.24
C TRP A 203 20.33 6.63 3.98
N LEU A 204 20.79 5.38 4.14
CA LEU A 204 21.05 4.48 2.99
C LEU A 204 19.79 4.22 2.16
N ARG A 205 18.59 4.41 2.74
CA ARG A 205 17.32 4.28 2.00
C ARG A 205 17.23 5.24 0.81
N ALA A 206 17.98 6.34 0.82
CA ALA A 206 18.00 7.29 -0.30
C ALA A 206 18.35 6.64 -1.64
N THR A 207 19.13 5.54 -1.63
CA THR A 207 19.59 4.88 -2.88
C THR A 207 19.43 3.35 -2.86
N VAL A 208 19.16 2.76 -1.70
CA VAL A 208 19.07 1.29 -1.53
C VAL A 208 17.61 0.92 -1.36
N TYR A 209 16.89 0.75 -2.48
CA TYR A 209 15.47 0.39 -2.51
C TYR A 209 15.07 -0.21 -3.84
N GLY A 210 13.93 -0.92 -3.84
CA GLY A 210 13.31 -1.47 -5.05
C GLY A 210 11.92 -2.02 -4.76
N ALA A 211 11.18 -2.36 -5.80
CA ALA A 211 9.80 -2.84 -5.66
C ALA A 211 9.73 -4.33 -5.34
N ILE A 212 8.63 -4.75 -4.72
CA ILE A 212 8.20 -6.15 -4.56
C ILE A 212 6.84 -6.29 -5.26
N VAL A 213 6.78 -7.10 -6.30
CA VAL A 213 5.55 -7.40 -7.04
C VAL A 213 5.09 -8.79 -6.64
N ILE A 214 3.99 -8.87 -5.92
CA ILE A 214 3.40 -10.12 -5.45
C ILE A 214 2.17 -10.40 -6.30
N LEU A 215 2.29 -11.34 -7.23
CA LEU A 215 1.17 -11.74 -8.09
C LEU A 215 0.19 -12.60 -7.29
N PRO A 216 -1.08 -12.63 -7.65
CA PRO A 216 -2.02 -13.58 -7.03
C PRO A 216 -1.56 -15.03 -7.25
N LYS A 217 -2.12 -15.97 -6.50
CA LYS A 217 -1.91 -17.42 -6.70
C LYS A 217 -2.20 -17.80 -8.15
N ARG A 218 -1.54 -18.85 -8.63
CA ARG A 218 -1.78 -19.34 -10.00
C ARG A 218 -3.26 -19.63 -10.20
N GLY A 219 -3.80 -19.21 -11.33
CA GLY A 219 -5.22 -19.39 -11.65
C GLY A 219 -6.18 -18.41 -10.99
N VAL A 220 -5.70 -17.55 -10.07
CA VAL A 220 -6.54 -16.54 -9.43
C VAL A 220 -6.45 -15.23 -10.20
N PRO A 221 -7.54 -14.75 -10.82
CA PRO A 221 -7.53 -13.48 -11.53
C PRO A 221 -7.53 -12.29 -10.58
N TYR A 222 -7.12 -11.13 -11.09
CA TYR A 222 -7.32 -9.85 -10.42
C TYR A 222 -8.82 -9.59 -10.24
N PRO A 223 -9.24 -8.88 -9.17
CA PRO A 223 -10.66 -8.50 -9.01
C PRO A 223 -11.05 -7.26 -9.81
N PHE A 224 -10.22 -6.87 -10.76
CA PHE A 224 -10.42 -5.74 -11.68
C PHE A 224 -10.04 -6.21 -13.10
N PRO A 225 -10.38 -5.45 -14.14
CA PRO A 225 -10.08 -5.88 -15.51
C PRO A 225 -8.59 -6.17 -15.70
N LYS A 226 -8.31 -7.32 -16.31
CA LYS A 226 -6.92 -7.76 -16.53
C LYS A 226 -6.16 -6.73 -17.38
N PRO A 227 -5.04 -6.22 -16.91
CA PRO A 227 -4.23 -5.30 -17.72
C PRO A 227 -3.51 -6.05 -18.84
N ASP A 228 -3.27 -5.37 -19.95
CA ASP A 228 -2.43 -5.90 -21.04
C ASP A 228 -0.96 -5.96 -20.62
N HIS A 229 -0.51 -4.99 -19.83
CA HIS A 229 0.88 -4.86 -19.40
C HIS A 229 0.95 -4.31 -17.97
N GLU A 230 2.05 -4.59 -17.30
CA GLU A 230 2.33 -4.06 -15.95
C GLU A 230 3.68 -3.34 -15.95
N LYS A 231 3.76 -2.21 -15.24
CA LYS A 231 4.96 -1.37 -15.16
C LYS A 231 5.14 -0.86 -13.73
N VAL A 232 6.34 -1.03 -13.20
CA VAL A 232 6.73 -0.47 -11.90
C VAL A 232 7.23 0.96 -12.12
N ILE A 233 6.72 1.88 -11.31
CA ILE A 233 7.12 3.29 -11.28
C ILE A 233 7.54 3.60 -9.84
N VAL A 234 8.83 3.84 -9.64
CA VAL A 234 9.37 4.17 -8.32
C VAL A 234 9.68 5.67 -8.31
N LEU A 235 9.04 6.38 -7.38
CA LEU A 235 9.32 7.78 -7.10
C LEU A 235 10.39 7.84 -6.01
N GLY A 236 11.24 8.86 -6.01
CA GLY A 236 12.30 8.99 -5.02
C GLY A 236 12.94 10.36 -5.06
N GLU A 237 13.97 10.54 -4.26
CA GLU A 237 14.74 11.78 -4.14
C GLU A 237 16.21 11.53 -4.47
N TRP A 238 16.90 12.60 -4.81
CA TRP A 238 18.34 12.56 -5.12
C TRP A 238 19.06 13.77 -4.50
N TRP A 239 20.14 13.51 -3.79
CA TRP A 239 21.09 14.51 -3.32
C TRP A 239 22.38 14.37 -4.14
N LYS A 240 22.99 15.46 -4.56
CA LYS A 240 24.35 15.46 -5.14
C LYS A 240 25.38 15.08 -4.08
N SER A 241 25.14 15.54 -2.85
CA SER A 241 25.97 15.21 -1.69
C SER A 241 25.73 13.77 -1.22
N ASP A 242 26.69 13.23 -0.46
CA ASP A 242 26.53 11.97 0.24
C ASP A 242 25.46 12.15 1.35
N THR A 243 24.42 11.32 1.33
CA THR A 243 23.27 11.47 2.23
C THR A 243 23.62 11.21 3.69
N GLU A 244 24.60 10.35 3.97
CA GLU A 244 25.08 10.16 5.34
C GLU A 244 25.77 11.43 5.87
N ASN A 245 26.48 12.15 5.00
CA ASN A 245 27.05 13.44 5.38
C ASN A 245 25.97 14.50 5.63
N VAL A 246 24.93 14.53 4.77
CA VAL A 246 23.80 15.47 4.92
C VAL A 246 23.17 15.35 6.30
N ILE A 247 22.80 14.12 6.72
CA ILE A 247 22.16 13.93 8.02
C ILE A 247 23.14 14.12 9.20
N ASN A 248 24.40 13.72 9.04
CA ASN A 248 25.39 13.91 10.10
C ASN A 248 25.66 15.39 10.37
N GLU A 249 25.71 16.23 9.35
CA GLU A 249 25.88 17.68 9.53
C GLU A 249 24.65 18.30 10.21
N ALA A 250 23.44 17.85 9.83
CA ALA A 250 22.20 18.30 10.48
C ALA A 250 22.21 17.95 11.97
N LEU A 251 22.57 16.72 12.32
CA LEU A 251 22.64 16.27 13.71
C LEU A 251 23.67 17.06 14.53
N LYS A 252 24.81 17.42 13.93
CA LYS A 252 25.84 18.26 14.58
C LYS A 252 25.38 19.71 14.76
N SER A 253 24.62 20.24 13.82
CA SER A 253 24.12 21.62 13.89
C SER A 253 22.94 21.74 14.86
N GLY A 254 22.14 20.69 15.01
CA GLY A 254 20.89 20.70 15.75
C GLY A 254 19.67 21.12 14.92
N LEU A 255 19.86 21.37 13.61
CA LEU A 255 18.84 21.88 12.70
C LEU A 255 18.42 20.79 11.69
N ALA A 256 17.46 21.16 10.83
CA ALA A 256 17.00 20.28 9.75
C ALA A 256 18.09 20.07 8.70
N PRO A 257 18.14 18.91 8.05
CA PRO A 257 19.06 18.66 6.95
C PRO A 257 18.68 19.43 5.68
N ASN A 258 19.65 19.58 4.77
CA ASN A 258 19.36 20.14 3.46
C ASN A 258 18.39 19.22 2.68
N VAL A 259 17.44 19.83 2.00
CA VAL A 259 16.47 19.12 1.15
C VAL A 259 17.19 18.48 -0.06
N SER A 260 16.49 17.60 -0.76
CA SER A 260 17.02 16.93 -1.96
C SER A 260 17.30 17.94 -3.09
N ASP A 261 18.14 17.54 -4.06
CA ASP A 261 18.42 18.33 -5.25
C ASP A 261 17.46 18.03 -6.40
N ALA A 262 16.70 16.94 -6.31
CA ALA A 262 15.66 16.60 -7.31
C ALA A 262 14.80 15.42 -6.85
N HIS A 263 13.53 15.46 -7.24
CA HIS A 263 12.67 14.27 -7.26
C HIS A 263 13.00 13.41 -8.47
N MET A 264 12.64 12.12 -8.40
CA MET A 264 13.01 11.11 -9.40
C MET A 264 11.83 10.24 -9.79
N ILE A 265 11.72 9.90 -11.07
CA ILE A 265 10.83 8.85 -11.58
C ILE A 265 11.71 7.74 -12.16
N ASN A 266 11.67 6.54 -11.54
CA ASN A 266 12.54 5.41 -11.90
C ASN A 266 14.02 5.81 -11.96
N GLY A 267 14.45 6.59 -10.96
CA GLY A 267 15.84 7.02 -10.81
C GLY A 267 16.28 8.10 -11.80
N ARG A 268 15.36 8.80 -12.46
CA ARG A 268 15.65 9.87 -13.42
C ARG A 268 14.89 11.15 -13.03
N PRO A 269 15.57 12.30 -12.97
CA PRO A 269 14.91 13.56 -12.59
C PRO A 269 14.04 14.17 -13.69
N GLY A 270 14.26 13.75 -14.94
CA GLY A 270 13.63 14.39 -16.10
C GLY A 270 14.50 15.48 -16.69
N LEU A 271 13.90 16.38 -17.44
CA LEU A 271 14.61 17.47 -18.09
C LEU A 271 15.01 18.53 -17.06
N ALA A 272 16.25 18.49 -16.63
CA ALA A 272 16.81 19.51 -15.75
C ALA A 272 17.27 20.73 -16.58
N LYS A 273 17.00 21.95 -16.09
CA LYS A 273 17.28 23.19 -16.81
C LYS A 273 18.76 23.32 -17.25
N ASN A 274 19.68 22.79 -16.46
CA ASN A 274 21.11 22.95 -16.68
C ASN A 274 21.83 21.62 -16.95
N CYS A 275 21.10 20.58 -17.38
CA CYS A 275 21.72 19.27 -17.64
C CYS A 275 20.96 18.52 -18.75
N SER A 276 21.40 18.73 -19.98
CA SER A 276 20.78 18.12 -21.18
C SER A 276 20.96 16.60 -21.26
N SER A 277 21.92 16.02 -20.54
CA SER A 277 22.16 14.58 -20.53
C SER A 277 21.13 13.81 -19.68
N ASP A 278 20.42 14.49 -18.80
CA ASP A 278 19.40 13.86 -17.93
C ASP A 278 18.07 13.74 -18.67
N GLN A 279 17.96 12.68 -19.47
CA GLN A 279 16.68 12.36 -20.11
C GLN A 279 15.74 11.71 -19.10
N GLY A 280 14.49 12.16 -19.09
CA GLY A 280 13.46 11.60 -18.21
C GLY A 280 13.11 10.14 -18.55
N TYR A 281 12.39 9.49 -17.64
CA TYR A 281 11.88 8.15 -17.86
C TYR A 281 10.85 8.19 -19.01
N LYS A 282 10.86 7.15 -19.86
CA LYS A 282 9.94 7.01 -20.99
C LYS A 282 9.09 5.75 -20.80
N LEU A 283 7.78 5.94 -20.72
CA LEU A 283 6.80 4.84 -20.67
C LEU A 283 6.18 4.69 -22.07
N SER A 284 6.57 3.65 -22.79
CA SER A 284 6.00 3.35 -24.11
C SER A 284 4.67 2.63 -23.98
N VAL A 285 3.64 3.12 -24.66
CA VAL A 285 2.28 2.53 -24.65
C VAL A 285 1.76 2.33 -26.06
N LYS A 286 0.87 1.35 -26.22
CA LYS A 286 0.12 1.09 -27.47
C LYS A 286 -1.33 1.56 -27.27
N ASN A 287 -1.87 2.23 -28.27
CA ASN A 287 -3.26 2.71 -28.24
C ASN A 287 -4.23 1.56 -27.98
N GLY A 288 -5.25 1.79 -27.17
CA GLY A 288 -6.27 0.82 -26.80
C GLY A 288 -5.84 -0.14 -25.68
N LYS A 289 -4.56 -0.15 -25.26
CA LYS A 289 -4.07 -1.08 -24.24
C LYS A 289 -4.17 -0.47 -22.83
N THR A 290 -4.41 -1.34 -21.84
CA THR A 290 -4.48 -0.96 -20.42
C THR A 290 -3.21 -1.41 -19.71
N TYR A 291 -2.62 -0.48 -18.98
CA TYR A 291 -1.37 -0.67 -18.23
C TYR A 291 -1.65 -0.60 -16.74
N LEU A 292 -1.25 -1.62 -16.00
CA LEU A 292 -1.21 -1.55 -14.54
C LEU A 292 0.09 -0.86 -14.15
N LEU A 293 0.00 0.38 -13.68
CA LEU A 293 1.14 1.11 -13.13
C LEU A 293 1.19 0.82 -11.63
N ARG A 294 2.34 0.29 -11.19
CA ARG A 294 2.62 -0.04 -9.80
C ARG A 294 3.50 1.06 -9.22
N LEU A 295 2.87 2.03 -8.56
CA LEU A 295 3.54 3.21 -8.02
C LEU A 295 4.08 2.89 -6.62
N VAL A 296 5.33 3.27 -6.37
CA VAL A 296 5.99 3.17 -5.06
C VAL A 296 6.58 4.55 -4.75
N ASN A 297 6.31 5.12 -3.57
CA ASN A 297 7.04 6.30 -3.13
C ASN A 297 8.17 5.87 -2.18
N ALA A 298 9.39 5.88 -2.71
CA ALA A 298 10.63 5.57 -2.00
C ALA A 298 11.41 6.83 -1.57
N ALA A 299 10.79 8.01 -1.67
CA ALA A 299 11.40 9.27 -1.20
C ALA A 299 11.73 9.18 0.28
N LEU A 300 12.78 9.86 0.73
CA LEU A 300 13.12 9.94 2.15
C LEU A 300 12.12 10.82 2.91
N ASN A 301 11.81 12.02 2.34
CA ASN A 301 11.11 13.04 3.11
C ASN A 301 9.95 13.71 2.37
N GLU A 302 9.64 13.31 1.11
CA GLU A 302 8.69 14.06 0.29
C GLU A 302 7.45 13.24 -0.08
N GLU A 303 6.29 13.77 0.27
CA GLU A 303 5.02 13.32 -0.31
C GLU A 303 4.91 13.87 -1.72
N LEU A 304 4.40 13.07 -2.65
CA LEU A 304 4.42 13.43 -4.06
C LEU A 304 3.04 13.31 -4.69
N PHE A 305 2.66 14.32 -5.46
CA PHE A 305 1.59 14.22 -6.45
C PHE A 305 2.14 13.54 -7.71
N PHE A 306 1.36 12.61 -8.26
CA PHE A 306 1.69 11.94 -9.54
C PHE A 306 0.54 12.16 -10.52
N LYS A 307 0.88 12.65 -11.73
CA LYS A 307 -0.11 13.02 -12.75
C LYS A 307 0.42 12.71 -14.14
N VAL A 308 -0.49 12.37 -15.08
CA VAL A 308 -0.18 12.17 -16.51
C VAL A 308 -1.10 13.07 -17.34
N ALA A 309 -0.51 13.90 -18.19
CA ALA A 309 -1.25 14.85 -19.03
C ALA A 309 -2.43 14.16 -19.76
N GLY A 310 -3.63 14.68 -19.55
CA GLY A 310 -4.84 14.25 -20.25
C GLY A 310 -5.37 12.86 -19.90
N HIS A 311 -4.75 12.14 -18.93
CA HIS A 311 -5.17 10.78 -18.59
C HIS A 311 -5.85 10.74 -17.22
N LEU A 312 -6.77 9.78 -17.08
CA LEU A 312 -7.35 9.40 -15.78
C LEU A 312 -6.80 8.03 -15.37
N PHE A 313 -6.57 7.87 -14.10
CA PHE A 313 -6.23 6.60 -13.48
C PHE A 313 -7.48 5.95 -12.91
N THR A 314 -7.56 4.62 -12.96
CA THR A 314 -8.48 3.86 -12.11
C THR A 314 -7.64 3.24 -10.99
N VAL A 315 -7.82 3.71 -9.77
CA VAL A 315 -7.13 3.18 -8.58
C VAL A 315 -7.74 1.82 -8.24
N VAL A 316 -6.90 0.79 -8.06
CA VAL A 316 -7.38 -0.59 -7.82
C VAL A 316 -6.74 -1.24 -6.59
N GLU A 317 -5.66 -0.66 -6.06
CA GLU A 317 -4.93 -1.26 -4.94
C GLU A 317 -4.08 -0.18 -4.24
N VAL A 318 -3.99 -0.25 -2.92
CA VAL A 318 -3.02 0.52 -2.11
C VAL A 318 -2.36 -0.45 -1.13
N ASP A 319 -1.04 -0.29 -0.90
CA ASP A 319 -0.25 -1.07 0.09
C ASP A 319 -0.54 -2.58 0.01
N ALA A 320 -0.63 -3.11 -1.22
CA ALA A 320 -0.91 -4.54 -1.50
C ALA A 320 -2.29 -5.00 -1.02
N VAL A 321 -3.26 -4.07 -0.90
CA VAL A 321 -4.66 -4.37 -0.57
C VAL A 321 -5.56 -3.81 -1.68
N TYR A 322 -6.48 -4.64 -2.19
CA TYR A 322 -7.41 -4.21 -3.23
C TYR A 322 -8.44 -3.24 -2.68
N VAL A 323 -8.72 -2.20 -3.47
CA VAL A 323 -9.71 -1.17 -3.12
C VAL A 323 -10.88 -1.20 -4.11
N LYS A 324 -12.01 -0.59 -3.74
CA LYS A 324 -13.11 -0.33 -4.68
C LYS A 324 -12.58 0.60 -5.76
N PRO A 325 -12.66 0.20 -7.04
CA PRO A 325 -12.08 1.02 -8.10
C PRO A 325 -12.77 2.39 -8.22
N PHE A 326 -11.95 3.44 -8.34
CA PHE A 326 -12.46 4.80 -8.61
C PHE A 326 -11.50 5.52 -9.58
N LYS A 327 -12.02 6.54 -10.28
CA LYS A 327 -11.24 7.29 -11.26
C LYS A 327 -10.75 8.62 -10.68
N ILE A 328 -9.49 8.95 -10.98
CA ILE A 328 -8.89 10.21 -10.54
C ILE A 328 -7.79 10.61 -11.54
N ASP A 329 -7.50 11.91 -11.65
CA ASP A 329 -6.43 12.40 -12.54
C ASP A 329 -5.10 12.62 -11.84
N THR A 330 -5.12 12.73 -10.51
CA THR A 330 -3.93 13.02 -9.69
C THR A 330 -3.95 12.13 -8.45
N ILE A 331 -2.81 11.51 -8.15
CA ILE A 331 -2.60 10.66 -6.98
C ILE A 331 -1.68 11.42 -6.03
N VAL A 332 -1.97 11.39 -4.71
CA VAL A 332 -0.98 11.74 -3.69
C VAL A 332 -0.45 10.44 -3.09
N ILE A 333 0.85 10.37 -2.89
CA ILE A 333 1.49 9.16 -2.36
C ILE A 333 2.63 9.57 -1.42
N ALA A 334 2.50 9.21 -0.14
CA ALA A 334 3.48 9.52 0.90
C ALA A 334 4.64 8.51 0.90
N PRO A 335 5.82 8.88 1.44
CA PRO A 335 6.90 7.92 1.62
C PRO A 335 6.43 6.67 2.35
N GLY A 336 6.80 5.49 1.84
CA GLY A 336 6.37 4.20 2.36
C GLY A 336 5.16 3.61 1.66
N GLN A 337 4.32 4.43 1.03
CA GLN A 337 3.07 3.97 0.41
C GLN A 337 3.30 3.39 -0.98
N THR A 338 2.38 2.48 -1.37
CA THR A 338 2.26 2.02 -2.76
C THR A 338 0.82 2.21 -3.25
N THR A 339 0.67 2.42 -4.56
CA THR A 339 -0.64 2.58 -5.20
C THR A 339 -0.60 1.96 -6.59
N ASN A 340 -1.52 1.05 -6.88
CA ASN A 340 -1.64 0.46 -8.21
C ASN A 340 -2.83 1.07 -8.94
N VAL A 341 -2.59 1.48 -10.19
CA VAL A 341 -3.63 2.12 -11.00
C VAL A 341 -3.64 1.53 -12.40
N LEU A 342 -4.83 1.46 -12.99
CA LEU A 342 -4.99 1.16 -14.40
C LEU A 342 -4.93 2.48 -15.18
N LEU A 343 -4.06 2.52 -16.19
CA LEU A 343 -3.95 3.59 -17.17
C LEU A 343 -4.34 3.00 -18.52
N THR A 344 -5.51 3.38 -19.06
CA THR A 344 -5.90 2.97 -20.40
C THR A 344 -5.36 4.00 -21.41
N ALA A 345 -4.57 3.52 -22.37
CA ALA A 345 -3.96 4.33 -23.40
C ALA A 345 -5.01 4.63 -24.50
N SER A 346 -5.89 5.58 -24.23
CA SER A 346 -7.05 5.91 -25.06
C SER A 346 -6.94 7.29 -25.73
N LYS A 347 -5.76 7.90 -25.71
CA LYS A 347 -5.54 9.21 -26.29
C LYS A 347 -4.96 9.10 -27.71
N SER A 348 -4.97 10.20 -28.45
CA SER A 348 -4.33 10.28 -29.76
C SER A 348 -2.84 9.99 -29.67
N THR A 349 -2.28 9.53 -30.79
CA THR A 349 -0.82 9.29 -30.91
C THR A 349 -0.06 10.57 -30.54
N GLY A 350 0.86 10.47 -29.59
CA GLY A 350 1.57 11.64 -29.05
C GLY A 350 2.44 11.30 -27.85
N LYS A 351 3.10 12.33 -27.34
CA LYS A 351 3.86 12.29 -26.08
C LYS A 351 3.09 13.07 -25.03
N TYR A 352 2.95 12.50 -23.84
CA TYR A 352 2.20 13.10 -22.74
C TYR A 352 3.11 13.24 -21.53
N LEU A 353 3.16 14.43 -20.95
CA LEU A 353 4.01 14.71 -19.80
C LEU A 353 3.51 13.91 -18.58
N VAL A 354 4.46 13.34 -17.83
CA VAL A 354 4.25 12.77 -16.51
C VAL A 354 4.94 13.67 -15.51
N THR A 355 4.29 13.99 -14.40
CA THR A 355 4.88 14.81 -13.35
C THR A 355 4.85 14.06 -12.02
N ALA A 356 5.94 14.21 -11.24
CA ALA A 356 5.98 13.89 -9.82
C ALA A 356 6.45 15.17 -9.11
N SER A 357 5.54 15.80 -8.36
CA SER A 357 5.77 17.10 -7.74
C SER A 357 5.47 17.04 -6.24
N PRO A 358 6.12 17.85 -5.41
CA PRO A 358 5.93 17.76 -3.96
C PRO A 358 4.53 18.17 -3.53
N PHE A 359 4.05 17.52 -2.47
CA PHE A 359 2.91 17.97 -1.68
C PHE A 359 3.42 18.33 -0.29
N MET A 360 3.15 19.55 0.15
CA MET A 360 3.52 20.02 1.49
C MET A 360 2.53 21.10 1.90
N ASP A 361 1.74 20.84 2.91
CA ASP A 361 0.73 21.77 3.44
C ASP A 361 1.19 22.51 4.71
N SER A 362 2.48 22.40 5.02
CA SER A 362 3.15 23.05 6.14
C SER A 362 4.13 24.13 5.63
N PRO A 363 4.53 25.09 6.45
CA PRO A 363 5.55 26.08 6.05
C PRO A 363 6.99 25.55 6.10
N ILE A 364 7.18 24.25 6.01
CA ILE A 364 8.49 23.62 6.03
C ILE A 364 9.08 23.62 4.61
N ALA A 365 10.38 23.87 4.51
CA ALA A 365 11.09 23.87 3.23
C ALA A 365 11.20 22.46 2.66
N VAL A 366 10.85 22.31 1.39
CA VAL A 366 10.99 21.07 0.63
C VAL A 366 11.64 21.35 -0.72
N ASP A 367 12.13 20.29 -1.37
CA ASP A 367 12.55 20.38 -2.77
C ASP A 367 11.32 20.71 -3.63
N ASN A 368 11.32 21.86 -4.29
CA ASN A 368 10.18 22.28 -5.10
C ASN A 368 10.32 21.91 -6.59
N VAL A 369 11.31 21.11 -6.96
CA VAL A 369 11.56 20.74 -8.36
C VAL A 369 10.70 19.52 -8.73
N THR A 370 9.87 19.69 -9.76
CA THR A 370 9.03 18.61 -10.28
C THR A 370 9.87 17.66 -11.15
N ALA A 371 9.87 16.38 -10.80
CA ALA A 371 10.43 15.35 -11.68
C ALA A 371 9.51 15.13 -12.88
N THR A 372 10.08 14.89 -14.05
CA THR A 372 9.32 14.71 -15.29
C THR A 372 9.68 13.40 -16.00
N ALA A 373 8.67 12.83 -16.66
CA ALA A 373 8.78 11.66 -17.53
C ALA A 373 7.78 11.84 -18.68
N THR A 374 7.74 10.88 -19.59
CA THR A 374 6.79 10.96 -20.71
C THR A 374 6.13 9.61 -20.97
N VAL A 375 4.84 9.65 -21.27
CA VAL A 375 4.11 8.54 -21.89
C VAL A 375 4.19 8.72 -23.40
N HIS A 376 4.75 7.72 -24.10
CA HIS A 376 4.93 7.71 -25.55
C HIS A 376 3.99 6.70 -26.19
N TYR A 377 3.08 7.18 -27.00
CA TYR A 377 2.22 6.31 -27.81
C TYR A 377 2.99 5.77 -29.02
N SER A 378 2.82 4.50 -29.33
CA SER A 378 3.44 3.85 -30.49
C SER A 378 3.04 4.61 -31.76
N GLY A 379 4.00 4.83 -32.65
CA GLY A 379 3.79 5.60 -33.88
C GLY A 379 4.04 7.11 -33.73
N THR A 380 4.34 7.60 -32.52
CA THR A 380 4.65 9.01 -32.30
C THR A 380 6.04 9.33 -32.86
N LEU A 381 6.12 10.35 -33.70
CA LEU A 381 7.40 10.84 -34.24
C LEU A 381 8.27 11.42 -33.13
N SER A 382 9.59 11.26 -33.24
CA SER A 382 10.54 11.81 -32.27
C SER A 382 10.46 13.35 -32.19
N SER A 383 10.09 14.00 -33.29
CA SER A 383 9.93 15.46 -33.37
C SER A 383 8.61 15.97 -32.78
N SER A 384 7.62 15.09 -32.53
CA SER A 384 6.32 15.51 -31.98
C SER A 384 6.48 16.27 -30.66
N PRO A 385 5.78 17.37 -30.44
CA PRO A 385 5.83 18.07 -29.15
C PRO A 385 5.20 17.24 -28.05
N THR A 386 5.61 17.50 -26.81
CA THR A 386 5.03 16.86 -25.62
C THR A 386 3.78 17.65 -25.18
N ILE A 387 2.66 16.94 -25.02
CA ILE A 387 1.43 17.50 -24.47
C ILE A 387 1.64 17.69 -22.98
N LEU A 388 1.52 18.93 -22.52
CA LEU A 388 1.88 19.34 -21.16
C LEU A 388 0.69 19.23 -20.20
N THR A 389 0.99 19.20 -18.92
CA THR A 389 0.05 19.37 -17.82
C THR A 389 0.75 20.13 -16.71
N LEU A 390 -0.02 20.87 -15.93
CA LEU A 390 0.50 21.47 -14.71
C LEU A 390 0.25 20.51 -13.54
N PRO A 391 1.28 20.30 -12.70
CA PRO A 391 1.04 19.60 -11.44
C PRO A 391 0.16 20.45 -10.53
N PRO A 392 -0.47 19.88 -9.50
CA PRO A 392 -1.16 20.69 -8.50
C PRO A 392 -0.17 21.64 -7.81
N PRO A 393 -0.65 22.77 -7.27
CA PRO A 393 0.17 23.54 -6.34
C PRO A 393 0.66 22.67 -5.18
N GLN A 394 1.85 22.99 -4.67
CA GLN A 394 2.48 22.23 -3.59
C GLN A 394 1.53 22.03 -2.39
N ASN A 395 0.77 23.08 -2.04
CA ASN A 395 -0.14 23.08 -0.89
C ASN A 395 -1.59 22.71 -1.27
N ALA A 396 -1.81 21.96 -2.33
CA ALA A 396 -3.17 21.60 -2.79
C ALA A 396 -3.79 20.51 -1.91
N THR A 397 -4.06 20.85 -0.65
CA THR A 397 -4.67 19.96 0.35
C THR A 397 -5.97 19.34 -0.15
N SER A 398 -6.79 20.11 -0.88
CA SER A 398 -8.06 19.60 -1.43
C SER A 398 -7.85 18.45 -2.42
N VAL A 399 -6.77 18.49 -3.23
CA VAL A 399 -6.44 17.41 -4.17
C VAL A 399 -6.02 16.16 -3.40
N ALA A 400 -5.15 16.32 -2.39
CA ALA A 400 -4.68 15.24 -1.54
C ALA A 400 -5.85 14.59 -0.78
N THR A 401 -6.72 15.42 -0.18
CA THR A 401 -7.90 14.97 0.58
C THR A 401 -8.90 14.24 -0.32
N ASN A 402 -9.13 14.72 -1.53
CA ASN A 402 -10.02 14.06 -2.50
C ASN A 402 -9.55 12.63 -2.80
N PHE A 403 -8.25 12.44 -3.03
CA PHE A 403 -7.68 11.11 -3.25
C PHE A 403 -7.87 10.23 -2.00
N THR A 404 -7.47 10.73 -0.84
CA THR A 404 -7.47 9.96 0.41
C THR A 404 -8.90 9.55 0.81
N ASN A 405 -9.84 10.50 0.72
CA ASN A 405 -11.24 10.24 1.08
C ASN A 405 -11.98 9.33 0.09
N SER A 406 -11.43 9.11 -1.10
CA SER A 406 -12.02 8.19 -2.09
C SER A 406 -11.65 6.72 -1.84
N LEU A 407 -10.67 6.46 -0.98
CA LEU A 407 -10.17 5.11 -0.73
C LEU A 407 -11.16 4.31 0.13
N ARG A 408 -11.53 3.13 -0.35
CA ARG A 408 -12.36 2.15 0.37
C ARG A 408 -11.83 0.75 0.09
N SER A 409 -11.71 -0.09 1.10
CA SER A 409 -11.39 -1.51 0.89
C SER A 409 -12.40 -2.15 -0.08
N LEU A 410 -11.94 -3.09 -0.89
CA LEU A 410 -12.82 -3.80 -1.85
C LEU A 410 -13.99 -4.47 -1.14
N ASN A 411 -13.74 -5.02 0.05
CA ASN A 411 -14.72 -5.63 0.95
C ASN A 411 -15.69 -6.55 0.22
N SER A 412 -15.15 -7.52 -0.49
CA SER A 412 -15.92 -8.53 -1.20
C SER A 412 -15.88 -9.88 -0.46
N LYS A 413 -16.73 -10.83 -0.85
CA LYS A 413 -16.72 -12.18 -0.27
C LYS A 413 -15.32 -12.81 -0.31
N LYS A 414 -14.55 -12.56 -1.37
CA LYS A 414 -13.20 -13.12 -1.53
C LYS A 414 -12.14 -12.30 -0.82
N TYR A 415 -12.34 -11.00 -0.68
CA TYR A 415 -11.39 -10.07 -0.06
C TYR A 415 -12.15 -9.22 0.98
N PRO A 416 -12.53 -9.82 2.11
CA PRO A 416 -13.31 -9.10 3.12
C PRO A 416 -12.46 -8.11 3.92
N ALA A 417 -13.07 -7.02 4.35
CA ALA A 417 -12.47 -6.08 5.31
C ALA A 417 -12.82 -6.56 6.72
N LEU A 418 -11.87 -7.22 7.38
CA LEU A 418 -12.08 -7.82 8.71
C LEU A 418 -11.75 -6.82 9.83
N VAL A 419 -12.55 -5.75 9.89
CA VAL A 419 -12.34 -4.64 10.82
C VAL A 419 -12.65 -5.08 12.25
N PRO A 420 -11.74 -4.90 13.23
CA PRO A 420 -12.08 -5.18 14.62
C PRO A 420 -13.21 -4.27 15.12
N THR A 421 -14.30 -4.87 15.61
CA THR A 421 -15.47 -4.13 16.13
C THR A 421 -15.44 -4.01 17.65
N THR A 422 -14.90 -5.01 18.35
CA THR A 422 -14.61 -4.94 19.79
C THR A 422 -13.14 -4.59 19.97
N ILE A 423 -12.82 -3.76 20.94
CA ILE A 423 -11.47 -3.22 21.12
C ILE A 423 -10.98 -3.52 22.54
N ASP A 424 -9.84 -4.20 22.65
CA ASP A 424 -9.20 -4.53 23.93
C ASP A 424 -8.29 -3.38 24.42
N HIS A 425 -7.62 -2.68 23.48
CA HIS A 425 -6.71 -1.60 23.81
C HIS A 425 -7.09 -0.33 23.05
N HIS A 426 -7.46 0.72 23.80
CA HIS A 426 -7.66 2.06 23.27
C HIS A 426 -6.40 2.87 23.57
N LEU A 427 -5.71 3.31 22.52
CA LEU A 427 -4.47 4.07 22.60
C LEU A 427 -4.66 5.43 21.96
N PHE A 428 -4.04 6.44 22.55
CA PHE A 428 -4.02 7.80 22.01
C PHE A 428 -2.57 8.28 21.95
N PHE A 429 -2.04 8.42 20.73
CA PHE A 429 -0.64 8.83 20.52
C PHE A 429 -0.60 10.19 19.84
N THR A 430 0.02 11.15 20.49
CA THR A 430 0.39 12.42 19.84
C THR A 430 1.69 12.19 19.07
N VAL A 431 1.80 12.79 17.88
CA VAL A 431 2.99 12.75 17.04
C VAL A 431 3.40 14.20 16.72
N GLY A 432 4.68 14.48 16.71
CA GLY A 432 5.12 15.85 16.40
C GLY A 432 6.57 16.12 16.79
N LEU A 433 6.94 17.38 16.63
CA LEU A 433 8.29 17.88 16.85
C LEU A 433 8.46 18.42 18.27
N GLY A 434 9.72 18.60 18.68
CA GLY A 434 10.07 19.19 19.97
C GLY A 434 11.49 19.75 19.94
N LEU A 435 11.94 20.31 21.07
CA LEU A 435 13.28 20.87 21.24
C LEU A 435 13.92 20.34 22.52
N ASN A 436 15.05 19.68 22.39
CA ASN A 436 15.80 19.18 23.54
C ASN A 436 17.12 19.91 23.69
N PRO A 437 17.64 20.06 24.92
CA PRO A 437 18.96 20.66 25.14
C PRO A 437 20.06 19.95 24.35
N CYS A 438 20.96 20.75 23.75
CA CYS A 438 22.09 20.25 22.97
C CYS A 438 23.25 21.25 23.09
N PRO A 439 23.99 21.24 24.22
CA PRO A 439 25.08 22.20 24.42
C PRO A 439 26.17 22.17 23.33
N THR A 440 26.28 21.04 22.62
CA THR A 440 27.27 20.88 21.54
C THR A 440 26.75 21.30 20.15
N CYS A 441 25.45 21.62 20.03
CA CYS A 441 24.86 22.01 18.74
C CYS A 441 25.19 23.48 18.43
N LYS A 442 25.91 23.69 17.33
CA LYS A 442 26.50 25.00 17.01
C LYS A 442 25.48 26.04 16.54
N ALA A 443 24.39 25.60 15.88
CA ALA A 443 23.45 26.52 15.25
C ALA A 443 22.10 26.64 15.97
N GLY A 444 21.79 25.75 16.89
CA GLY A 444 20.49 25.70 17.55
C GLY A 444 20.39 26.43 18.87
N ASN A 445 21.29 27.38 19.16
CA ASN A 445 21.32 28.12 20.44
C ASN A 445 21.27 27.19 21.67
N GLY A 446 22.05 26.10 21.63
CA GLY A 446 22.08 25.12 22.70
C GLY A 446 20.91 24.13 22.71
N SER A 447 20.13 24.10 21.62
CA SER A 447 19.00 23.18 21.44
C SER A 447 19.11 22.42 20.13
N ARG A 448 18.39 21.30 20.02
CA ARG A 448 18.25 20.55 18.78
C ARG A 448 16.78 20.17 18.57
N VAL A 449 16.40 20.10 17.30
CA VAL A 449 15.09 19.55 16.94
C VAL A 449 15.07 18.07 17.22
N VAL A 450 13.99 17.60 17.84
CA VAL A 450 13.68 16.20 18.08
C VAL A 450 12.25 15.94 17.64
N ALA A 451 11.88 14.66 17.57
CA ALA A 451 10.52 14.28 17.27
C ALA A 451 10.10 13.16 18.22
N SER A 452 8.81 13.07 18.54
CA SER A 452 8.37 12.18 19.59
C SER A 452 6.97 11.60 19.33
N ILE A 453 6.70 10.47 19.97
CA ILE A 453 5.35 9.92 20.12
C ILE A 453 5.02 9.97 21.62
N ASN A 454 3.92 10.59 21.99
CA ASN A 454 3.53 10.81 23.39
C ASN A 454 4.65 11.40 24.22
N ASN A 455 5.31 12.42 23.66
CA ASN A 455 6.44 13.11 24.31
C ASN A 455 7.67 12.22 24.56
N VAL A 456 7.73 11.00 24.01
CA VAL A 456 8.91 10.12 24.10
C VAL A 456 9.69 10.19 22.78
N THR A 457 10.88 10.78 22.82
CA THR A 457 11.86 10.70 21.73
C THR A 457 12.61 9.39 21.86
N PHE A 458 12.44 8.50 20.90
CA PHE A 458 12.98 7.14 20.96
C PHE A 458 14.49 7.14 20.79
N VAL A 459 15.17 6.44 21.69
CA VAL A 459 16.63 6.23 21.66
C VAL A 459 16.92 4.83 21.10
N MET A 460 17.72 4.76 20.04
CA MET A 460 18.10 3.47 19.44
C MET A 460 19.01 2.70 20.41
N PRO A 461 18.66 1.45 20.74
CA PRO A 461 19.50 0.63 21.62
C PRO A 461 20.76 0.12 20.90
N LYS A 462 21.72 -0.39 21.65
CA LYS A 462 22.95 -1.00 21.11
C LYS A 462 22.76 -2.49 20.79
N ILE A 463 21.80 -3.13 21.43
CA ILE A 463 21.41 -4.53 21.21
C ILE A 463 20.01 -4.50 20.61
N ALA A 464 19.76 -5.28 19.57
CA ALA A 464 18.45 -5.31 18.92
C ALA A 464 17.35 -5.76 19.89
N LEU A 465 16.18 -5.11 19.78
CA LEU A 465 15.08 -5.32 20.73
C LEU A 465 14.49 -6.74 20.67
N LEU A 466 14.34 -7.29 19.46
CA LEU A 466 13.79 -8.65 19.34
C LEU A 466 14.70 -9.71 19.97
N PRO A 467 16.03 -9.74 19.70
CA PRO A 467 16.93 -10.60 20.46
C PRO A 467 16.89 -10.33 21.98
N ALA A 468 16.85 -9.05 22.39
CA ALA A 468 16.79 -8.72 23.82
C ALA A 468 15.56 -9.31 24.47
N HIS A 469 14.41 -9.22 23.82
CA HIS A 469 13.15 -9.82 24.30
C HIS A 469 13.24 -11.35 24.29
N TYR A 470 13.66 -11.95 23.18
CA TYR A 470 13.65 -13.41 22.99
C TYR A 470 14.59 -14.12 23.97
N PHE A 471 15.77 -13.54 24.24
CA PHE A 471 16.78 -14.11 25.12
C PHE A 471 16.77 -13.50 26.54
N ASN A 472 15.77 -12.68 26.87
CA ASN A 472 15.57 -12.04 28.17
C ASN A 472 16.79 -11.21 28.60
N ILE A 473 17.40 -10.44 27.68
CA ILE A 473 18.54 -9.55 27.99
C ILE A 473 17.99 -8.28 28.66
N SER A 474 18.31 -8.08 29.90
CA SER A 474 17.82 -6.94 30.69
C SER A 474 18.55 -5.63 30.33
N GLY A 475 17.92 -4.48 30.63
CA GLY A 475 18.52 -3.15 30.50
C GLY A 475 18.54 -2.60 29.09
N VAL A 476 17.92 -3.27 28.09
CA VAL A 476 17.89 -2.81 26.70
C VAL A 476 16.68 -1.90 26.43
N PHE A 477 15.55 -2.19 27.05
CA PHE A 477 14.31 -1.43 26.92
C PHE A 477 13.45 -1.55 28.17
N THR A 478 12.42 -0.68 28.26
CA THR A 478 11.38 -0.80 29.28
C THR A 478 10.02 -1.02 28.62
N PRO A 479 9.12 -1.86 29.18
CA PRO A 479 7.80 -2.13 28.61
C PRO A 479 6.71 -1.18 29.17
N ASP A 480 7.00 0.11 29.22
CA ASP A 480 6.17 1.13 29.87
C ASP A 480 5.85 2.32 28.95
N PHE A 481 5.80 2.11 27.66
CA PHE A 481 5.42 3.18 26.74
C PHE A 481 4.01 3.67 27.07
N PRO A 482 3.80 5.00 27.23
CA PRO A 482 2.51 5.53 27.69
C PRO A 482 1.39 5.35 26.67
N LYS A 483 0.24 4.85 27.13
CA LYS A 483 -0.94 4.64 26.28
C LYS A 483 -1.65 5.95 25.88
N ASN A 484 -1.37 7.04 26.59
CA ASN A 484 -1.92 8.38 26.34
C ASN A 484 -0.79 9.40 26.48
N PRO A 485 -0.91 10.58 25.83
CA PRO A 485 0.10 11.62 26.03
C PRO A 485 0.13 12.08 27.50
N PRO A 486 1.30 12.44 28.02
CA PRO A 486 1.43 12.85 29.43
C PRO A 486 0.70 14.16 29.73
N HIS A 487 0.52 15.00 28.73
CA HIS A 487 -0.16 16.29 28.87
C HIS A 487 -1.26 16.43 27.81
N VAL A 488 -2.39 17.00 28.22
CA VAL A 488 -3.51 17.32 27.32
C VAL A 488 -3.52 18.82 27.09
N PHE A 489 -3.49 19.22 25.85
CA PHE A 489 -3.53 20.62 25.42
C PHE A 489 -4.29 20.72 24.09
N ASN A 490 -4.40 21.91 23.54
CA ASN A 490 -4.95 22.06 22.19
C ASN A 490 -3.86 21.65 21.19
N TYR A 491 -3.87 20.37 20.77
CA TYR A 491 -2.81 19.78 19.93
C TYR A 491 -2.65 20.51 18.59
N SER A 492 -3.76 20.92 17.99
CA SER A 492 -3.75 21.65 16.71
C SER A 492 -3.57 23.16 16.88
N GLY A 493 -3.48 23.64 18.11
CA GLY A 493 -3.33 25.07 18.42
C GLY A 493 -1.88 25.52 18.42
N GLY A 494 -1.67 26.75 18.83
CA GLY A 494 -0.36 27.37 18.87
C GLY A 494 0.60 26.82 19.92
N SER A 495 1.70 27.52 20.09
CA SER A 495 2.86 27.11 20.88
C SER A 495 2.53 26.67 22.32
N VAL A 496 3.22 25.61 22.73
CA VAL A 496 3.28 25.19 24.13
C VAL A 496 4.49 25.85 24.81
N THR A 497 4.42 26.00 26.13
CA THR A 497 5.51 26.62 26.89
C THR A 497 6.72 25.70 27.04
N ASN A 498 6.50 24.39 27.06
CA ASN A 498 7.56 23.40 27.16
C ASN A 498 7.56 22.47 25.94
N MET A 499 8.58 22.58 25.12
CA MET A 499 8.76 21.75 23.91
C MET A 499 9.71 20.58 24.13
N ALA A 500 10.27 20.42 25.35
CA ALA A 500 11.22 19.35 25.66
C ALA A 500 10.51 18.00 25.73
N THR A 501 11.20 16.97 25.27
CA THR A 501 10.70 15.58 25.29
C THR A 501 11.52 14.73 26.25
N GLU A 502 10.94 13.63 26.72
CA GLU A 502 11.67 12.57 27.42
C GLU A 502 12.39 11.69 26.39
N THR A 503 13.54 11.14 26.76
CA THR A 503 14.27 10.22 25.86
C THR A 503 14.27 8.82 26.47
N GLY A 504 14.06 7.79 25.62
CA GLY A 504 14.06 6.42 26.11
C GLY A 504 13.80 5.38 25.04
N THR A 505 14.15 4.15 25.36
CA THR A 505 13.82 2.96 24.55
C THR A 505 12.64 2.28 25.25
N ARG A 506 11.44 2.79 25.00
CA ARG A 506 10.21 2.35 25.68
C ARG A 506 9.30 1.64 24.68
N LEU A 507 8.78 0.46 25.07
CA LEU A 507 7.90 -0.38 24.22
C LEU A 507 6.50 -0.46 24.84
N TYR A 508 5.48 -0.55 23.97
CA TYR A 508 4.11 -0.84 24.42
C TYR A 508 3.84 -2.34 24.26
N LYS A 509 3.47 -3.00 25.36
CA LYS A 509 3.24 -4.45 25.41
C LYS A 509 1.80 -4.78 25.05
N LEU A 510 1.58 -5.73 24.12
CA LEU A 510 0.26 -6.21 23.70
C LEU A 510 0.17 -7.73 23.88
N PRO A 511 -0.91 -8.23 24.47
CA PRO A 511 -1.18 -9.66 24.44
C PRO A 511 -1.40 -10.16 23.01
N TYR A 512 -1.05 -11.43 22.77
CA TYR A 512 -1.33 -12.07 21.48
C TYR A 512 -2.82 -11.98 21.15
N ASN A 513 -3.14 -11.62 19.91
CA ASN A 513 -4.50 -11.55 19.37
C ASN A 513 -5.35 -10.40 19.92
N ALA A 514 -4.80 -9.51 20.73
CA ALA A 514 -5.52 -8.33 21.22
C ALA A 514 -5.92 -7.42 20.06
N THR A 515 -7.10 -6.83 20.15
CA THR A 515 -7.59 -5.83 19.18
C THR A 515 -7.25 -4.44 19.68
N VAL A 516 -6.69 -3.63 18.78
CA VAL A 516 -6.16 -2.31 19.13
C VAL A 516 -6.87 -1.24 18.29
N GLN A 517 -7.32 -0.19 18.95
CA GLN A 517 -7.69 1.07 18.33
C GLN A 517 -6.65 2.11 18.74
N LEU A 518 -6.01 2.72 17.76
CA LEU A 518 -4.99 3.74 18.00
C LEU A 518 -5.40 5.03 17.29
N VAL A 519 -5.54 6.09 18.09
CA VAL A 519 -5.67 7.47 17.60
C VAL A 519 -4.26 8.03 17.44
N LEU A 520 -3.94 8.54 16.25
CA LEU A 520 -2.71 9.27 15.97
C LEU A 520 -3.11 10.73 15.76
N GLN A 521 -2.60 11.62 16.61
CA GLN A 521 -2.95 13.05 16.64
C GLN A 521 -1.70 13.88 16.35
N ASP A 522 -1.70 14.62 15.24
CA ASP A 522 -0.63 15.57 14.96
C ASP A 522 -0.65 16.71 15.98
N THR A 523 0.52 17.24 16.29
CA THR A 523 0.67 18.41 17.17
C THR A 523 1.31 19.58 16.42
N GLY A 524 0.76 20.78 16.65
CA GLY A 524 1.31 22.01 16.07
C GLY A 524 2.56 22.54 16.78
N ILE A 525 3.23 21.72 17.58
CA ILE A 525 4.48 22.10 18.25
C ILE A 525 5.56 22.33 17.17
N ILE A 526 6.19 23.49 17.16
CA ILE A 526 7.12 23.97 16.13
C ILE A 526 6.39 24.21 14.80
N ALA A 527 5.88 23.16 14.15
CA ALA A 527 5.10 23.25 12.92
C ALA A 527 4.22 22.00 12.77
N PRO A 528 2.94 22.17 12.42
CA PRO A 528 2.13 21.02 12.06
C PRO A 528 2.60 20.48 10.71
N GLU A 529 2.63 19.17 10.56
CA GLU A 529 3.13 18.50 9.34
C GLU A 529 2.46 17.14 9.19
N ASN A 530 2.20 16.73 7.96
CA ASN A 530 1.69 15.39 7.72
C ASN A 530 2.76 14.35 8.05
N HIS A 531 2.40 13.35 8.86
CA HIS A 531 3.31 12.29 9.29
C HIS A 531 2.86 10.95 8.71
N PRO A 532 3.50 10.42 7.65
CA PRO A 532 3.20 9.06 7.21
C PRO A 532 3.73 8.03 8.22
N ILE A 533 2.84 7.48 9.02
CA ILE A 533 3.17 6.51 10.08
C ILE A 533 3.06 5.09 9.52
N HIS A 534 4.15 4.33 9.61
CA HIS A 534 4.25 2.93 9.20
C HIS A 534 4.28 2.02 10.41
N LEU A 535 3.56 0.89 10.33
CA LEU A 535 3.57 -0.16 11.34
C LEU A 535 4.10 -1.45 10.72
N HIS A 536 5.23 -1.95 11.23
CA HIS A 536 5.84 -3.21 10.79
C HIS A 536 5.00 -4.40 11.21
N GLY A 537 5.00 -5.45 10.42
CA GLY A 537 4.38 -6.74 10.74
C GLY A 537 2.87 -6.79 10.60
N TYR A 538 2.20 -5.69 10.29
CA TYR A 538 0.75 -5.58 10.28
C TYR A 538 0.23 -4.71 9.13
N ASN A 539 -0.97 -5.03 8.68
CA ASN A 539 -1.86 -4.05 8.08
C ASN A 539 -2.84 -3.57 9.16
N PHE A 540 -3.42 -2.42 8.97
CA PHE A 540 -4.44 -1.81 9.83
C PHE A 540 -5.52 -1.16 8.97
N PHE A 541 -6.69 -0.97 9.57
CA PHE A 541 -7.84 -0.31 8.94
C PHE A 541 -7.90 1.14 9.41
N GLU A 542 -7.93 2.10 8.47
CA GLU A 542 -8.20 3.50 8.78
C GLU A 542 -9.70 3.68 8.94
N VAL A 543 -10.17 3.75 10.19
CA VAL A 543 -11.61 3.84 10.48
C VAL A 543 -12.12 5.28 10.57
N GLY A 544 -11.23 6.25 10.75
CA GLY A 544 -11.65 7.66 10.81
C GLY A 544 -10.47 8.60 10.68
N ARG A 545 -10.76 9.82 10.22
CA ARG A 545 -9.79 10.94 10.17
C ARG A 545 -10.52 12.26 10.28
N GLY A 546 -9.78 13.28 10.69
CA GLY A 546 -10.33 14.62 10.80
C GLY A 546 -9.26 15.67 11.05
N LEU A 547 -9.67 16.93 11.05
CA LEU A 547 -8.82 18.07 11.40
C LEU A 547 -9.13 18.54 12.81
N GLY A 548 -8.20 19.27 13.42
CA GLY A 548 -8.33 19.73 14.81
C GLY A 548 -8.00 18.61 15.79
N ASN A 549 -8.54 18.74 17.01
CA ASN A 549 -8.32 17.75 18.08
C ASN A 549 -9.35 16.64 18.00
N PHE A 550 -8.92 15.40 18.10
CA PHE A 550 -9.82 14.23 18.19
C PHE A 550 -10.74 14.35 19.41
N ASN A 551 -12.03 14.17 19.19
CA ASN A 551 -13.03 14.20 20.26
C ASN A 551 -13.55 12.77 20.52
N PRO A 552 -13.18 12.14 21.65
CA PRO A 552 -13.54 10.75 21.91
C PRO A 552 -15.05 10.51 22.13
N LYS A 553 -15.85 11.55 22.31
CA LYS A 553 -17.31 11.43 22.47
C LYS A 553 -18.07 11.60 21.15
N LYS A 554 -17.51 12.34 20.19
CA LYS A 554 -18.21 12.69 18.93
C LYS A 554 -17.69 11.91 17.73
N ASP A 555 -16.36 11.87 17.55
CA ASP A 555 -15.75 11.38 16.31
C ASP A 555 -15.98 9.88 16.06
N PRO A 556 -16.02 9.02 17.11
CA PRO A 556 -16.31 7.59 16.86
C PRO A 556 -17.65 7.30 16.18
N ASN A 557 -18.62 8.20 16.29
CA ASN A 557 -19.93 8.04 15.62
C ASN A 557 -19.82 8.09 14.09
N ASN A 558 -18.72 8.63 13.58
CA ASN A 558 -18.48 8.79 12.14
C ASN A 558 -17.49 7.77 11.58
N PHE A 559 -17.07 6.78 12.37
CA PHE A 559 -16.10 5.79 11.94
C PHE A 559 -16.69 4.88 10.83
N ASN A 560 -15.92 4.68 9.78
CA ASN A 560 -16.25 3.68 8.76
C ASN A 560 -15.81 2.29 9.27
N LEU A 561 -16.77 1.47 9.69
CA LEU A 561 -16.51 0.10 10.14
C LEU A 561 -16.95 -0.94 9.10
N VAL A 562 -17.38 -0.50 7.92
CA VAL A 562 -17.89 -1.38 6.85
C VAL A 562 -16.79 -1.70 5.84
N ASP A 563 -16.17 -0.66 5.28
CA ASP A 563 -15.16 -0.82 4.23
C ASP A 563 -14.00 0.18 4.35
N PRO A 564 -13.49 0.42 5.60
CA PRO A 564 -12.37 1.35 5.74
C PRO A 564 -11.16 0.85 4.93
N VAL A 565 -10.36 1.78 4.41
CA VAL A 565 -9.18 1.38 3.66
C VAL A 565 -8.21 0.64 4.59
N GLU A 566 -7.64 -0.46 4.10
CA GLU A 566 -6.60 -1.22 4.80
C GLU A 566 -5.25 -0.83 4.22
N ARG A 567 -4.29 -0.49 5.09
CA ARG A 567 -2.95 -0.01 4.71
C ARG A 567 -1.92 -0.51 5.71
N ASN A 568 -0.63 -0.29 5.39
CA ASN A 568 0.47 -0.44 6.36
C ASN A 568 1.16 0.90 6.66
N THR A 569 0.87 1.95 5.89
CA THR A 569 1.43 3.30 6.06
C THR A 569 0.32 4.33 5.85
N ILE A 570 0.11 5.22 6.84
CA ILE A 570 -1.00 6.17 6.83
C ILE A 570 -0.53 7.58 7.20
N GLY A 571 -0.93 8.58 6.42
CA GLY A 571 -0.65 9.97 6.73
C GLY A 571 -1.54 10.48 7.85
N VAL A 572 -0.93 10.97 8.93
CA VAL A 572 -1.61 11.73 9.97
C VAL A 572 -1.67 13.17 9.46
N PRO A 573 -2.85 13.72 9.16
CA PRO A 573 -2.92 15.01 8.48
C PRO A 573 -2.41 16.16 9.36
N SER A 574 -1.77 17.11 8.72
CA SER A 574 -1.28 18.34 9.36
C SER A 574 -2.40 19.00 10.17
N GLY A 575 -2.17 19.21 11.47
CA GLY A 575 -3.17 19.80 12.39
C GLY A 575 -4.40 18.93 12.60
N GLY A 576 -4.30 17.61 12.41
CA GLY A 576 -5.44 16.72 12.51
C GLY A 576 -5.10 15.36 13.11
N TRP A 577 -5.95 14.37 12.81
CA TRP A 577 -5.84 13.04 13.42
C TRP A 577 -6.32 11.95 12.45
N VAL A 578 -5.84 10.73 12.73
CA VAL A 578 -6.33 9.52 12.07
C VAL A 578 -6.51 8.42 13.13
N VAL A 579 -7.53 7.58 12.96
CA VAL A 579 -7.77 6.43 13.84
C VAL A 579 -7.60 5.14 13.04
N ILE A 580 -6.74 4.28 13.56
CA ILE A 580 -6.49 2.97 12.94
C ILE A 580 -6.90 1.85 13.89
N ARG A 581 -7.30 0.70 13.31
CA ARG A 581 -7.59 -0.53 14.06
C ARG A 581 -6.82 -1.69 13.46
N PHE A 582 -6.27 -2.54 14.33
CA PHE A 582 -5.61 -3.78 13.92
C PHE A 582 -5.74 -4.85 15.00
N ARG A 583 -5.39 -6.08 14.64
CA ARG A 583 -5.33 -7.21 15.56
C ARG A 583 -3.86 -7.61 15.75
N ALA A 584 -3.42 -7.73 17.00
CA ALA A 584 -2.04 -8.08 17.36
C ALA A 584 -1.82 -9.60 17.27
N ASP A 585 -1.98 -10.16 16.07
CA ASP A 585 -1.97 -11.61 15.80
C ASP A 585 -0.62 -12.15 15.32
N ASN A 586 0.43 -11.34 15.40
CA ASN A 586 1.77 -11.68 14.92
C ASN A 586 2.78 -11.41 16.05
N PRO A 587 3.26 -12.45 16.78
CA PRO A 587 4.14 -12.24 17.93
C PRO A 587 5.53 -11.76 17.53
N GLY A 588 6.13 -10.90 18.36
CA GLY A 588 7.44 -10.32 18.09
C GLY A 588 7.57 -8.88 18.55
N VAL A 589 8.60 -8.20 18.07
CA VAL A 589 8.82 -6.76 18.32
C VAL A 589 8.63 -6.03 17.00
N TRP A 590 7.66 -5.12 16.96
CA TRP A 590 7.21 -4.49 15.71
C TRP A 590 7.37 -2.97 15.78
N PHE A 591 8.18 -2.46 14.88
CA PHE A 591 8.51 -1.05 14.82
C PHE A 591 7.29 -0.25 14.32
N MET A 592 7.05 0.91 14.91
CA MET A 592 6.11 1.92 14.39
C MET A 592 6.83 3.24 14.34
N HIS A 593 6.86 3.88 13.17
CA HIS A 593 7.64 5.10 13.00
C HIS A 593 7.09 5.97 11.87
N CYS A 594 7.42 7.25 11.92
CA CYS A 594 7.18 8.15 10.79
C CYS A 594 8.06 7.72 9.62
N HIS A 595 7.51 7.70 8.41
CA HIS A 595 8.27 7.29 7.23
C HIS A 595 8.99 8.47 6.54
N LEU A 596 8.85 9.70 7.08
CA LEU A 596 9.80 10.77 6.78
C LEU A 596 11.08 10.45 7.55
N GLU A 597 12.18 10.20 6.82
CA GLU A 597 13.42 9.69 7.42
C GLU A 597 14.04 10.71 8.39
N VAL A 598 13.84 12.00 8.13
CA VAL A 598 14.28 13.06 9.03
C VAL A 598 13.60 12.92 10.40
N HIS A 599 12.30 12.66 10.43
CA HIS A 599 11.54 12.50 11.70
C HIS A 599 11.92 11.21 12.41
N THR A 600 12.11 10.12 11.66
CA THR A 600 12.62 8.85 12.22
C THR A 600 13.99 9.07 12.85
N THR A 601 14.86 9.83 12.19
CA THR A 601 16.19 10.17 12.72
C THR A 601 16.08 10.98 14.01
N TRP A 602 15.12 11.91 14.09
CA TRP A 602 14.89 12.75 15.27
C TRP A 602 14.17 12.02 16.42
N GLY A 603 13.63 10.81 16.19
CA GLY A 603 13.05 10.00 17.25
C GLY A 603 11.56 9.74 17.19
N LEU A 604 10.85 10.12 16.08
CA LEU A 604 9.41 9.85 15.90
C LEU A 604 9.18 8.37 15.60
N LYS A 605 9.34 7.55 16.62
CA LYS A 605 9.27 6.09 16.50
C LYS A 605 9.03 5.45 17.88
N MET A 606 8.52 4.23 17.86
CA MET A 606 8.33 3.37 19.04
C MET A 606 8.23 1.92 18.56
N ALA A 607 8.09 0.97 19.47
CA ALA A 607 7.84 -0.41 19.10
C ALA A 607 6.75 -1.04 19.95
N PHE A 608 5.93 -1.88 19.31
CA PHE A 608 5.02 -2.79 20.00
C PHE A 608 5.75 -4.10 20.30
N LEU A 609 5.63 -4.59 21.53
CA LEU A 609 6.03 -5.92 21.92
C LEU A 609 4.76 -6.79 21.98
N VAL A 610 4.58 -7.66 21.00
CA VAL A 610 3.43 -8.57 20.94
C VAL A 610 3.84 -9.94 21.50
N GLU A 611 3.17 -10.36 22.56
CA GLU A 611 3.48 -11.61 23.25
C GLU A 611 3.18 -12.83 22.39
N ASN A 612 3.81 -13.95 22.73
CA ASN A 612 3.45 -15.25 22.15
C ASN A 612 2.08 -15.69 22.65
N GLY A 613 1.29 -16.33 21.77
CA GLY A 613 0.06 -16.98 22.19
C GLY A 613 0.32 -18.35 22.80
N LYS A 614 -0.73 -18.97 23.37
CA LYS A 614 -0.64 -20.26 24.06
C LYS A 614 -0.83 -21.47 23.13
N GLY A 615 -1.35 -21.23 21.92
CA GLY A 615 -1.67 -22.30 20.98
C GLY A 615 -0.51 -22.64 20.04
N PRO A 616 -0.65 -23.72 19.29
CA PRO A 616 0.31 -24.07 18.25
C PRO A 616 0.36 -22.97 17.19
N ASN A 617 1.55 -22.69 16.67
CA ASN A 617 1.78 -21.66 15.65
C ASN A 617 1.46 -20.22 16.08
N GLN A 618 1.39 -19.97 17.40
CA GLN A 618 1.12 -18.64 17.95
C GLN A 618 2.35 -18.00 18.60
N SER A 619 3.53 -18.54 18.32
CA SER A 619 4.79 -18.02 18.84
C SER A 619 5.73 -17.66 17.70
N ILE A 620 6.60 -16.71 17.95
CA ILE A 620 7.68 -16.41 17.02
C ILE A 620 8.54 -17.66 16.80
N LEU A 621 8.99 -17.87 15.56
CA LEU A 621 9.91 -18.96 15.25
C LEU A 621 11.29 -18.70 15.89
N PRO A 622 12.11 -19.73 16.12
CA PRO A 622 13.46 -19.50 16.64
C PRO A 622 14.33 -18.71 15.63
N PRO A 623 15.36 -18.00 16.11
CA PRO A 623 16.24 -17.25 15.22
C PRO A 623 17.01 -18.17 14.27
N PRO A 624 17.30 -17.71 13.04
CA PRO A 624 18.15 -18.50 12.14
C PRO A 624 19.59 -18.59 12.64
N LYS A 625 20.30 -19.65 12.20
CA LYS A 625 21.66 -19.94 12.67
C LYS A 625 22.67 -18.86 12.25
N ASP A 626 22.47 -18.23 11.10
CA ASP A 626 23.33 -17.16 10.55
C ASP A 626 22.88 -15.75 10.93
N PHE A 627 22.09 -15.62 12.01
CA PHE A 627 21.53 -14.34 12.45
C PHE A 627 22.65 -13.35 12.82
N PRO A 628 22.59 -12.07 12.33
CA PRO A 628 23.63 -11.09 12.61
C PRO A 628 23.76 -10.78 14.10
N LYS A 629 24.96 -10.85 14.62
CA LYS A 629 25.26 -10.53 16.03
C LYS A 629 25.54 -9.03 16.18
N CYS A 630 25.12 -8.44 17.30
CA CYS A 630 25.45 -7.08 17.66
C CYS A 630 26.93 -6.90 18.05
#